data_88fca6e3bd0722a245dca27da5d3925a
#
_entry.id   88fca6e3bd0722a245dca27da5d3925a
#
_cell.length_a   1.000
_cell.length_b   1.000
_cell.length_c   1.000
_cell.angle_alpha   90.00
_cell.angle_beta   90.00
_cell.angle_gamma   90.00
#
_symmetry.space_group_name_H-M   'P 1'
#
loop_
_entity.id
_entity.type
_entity.pdbx_description
1 polymer ?
#
loop_
_entity_poly.entity_id
_entity_poly.type
_entity_poly.pdbx_seq_one_letter_code
_entity_poly.pdbx_strand_id
1 'polypeptide(L)'
;MSQTTSIQRLIQQPVNPSVQQLLKKVSQRLCAVLLLGPLFFVINHTQAEQLGDPVEGKNKAVLCAGCHGLDGIGLSSEYPNLAGQKQAYIIKQLEAFKLGHRQEATMQAMASSLSGDDTVNLAAYYSQLTISTSAQISQPVSEISQSTPSLACSMANFEATQAEFPETIFVTMKGCGAIETFPSMSTWEGGPNMLYTAISPDGKHLFSTSPSSGKLYVFNVKTGKKVAIIPVGKAPKGVKVHPDGKQVYVSNEASSTISIIDIASMSVIHTIAVPKAPHNVRFTEDGSLAYVTLQGGAGIGVIDTAQQKMVKVIPIPGITGPHNLDLSKDEKIAYVRDFVQNVAVVELATAKVLNVIKVGNGHGGIDVAPDGSFVATAAIGDNKISIIDTVSLTTQHLVVGEGPHGIRASKNSQWIYVTLTKDNQVLVINAKTLAIEKQFPVGNFPFWIAVNGNP
;
A
#
# COMPACT_ATOMS: atom_id res chain seq x y z
N MET A 1 46.56 -13.29 -32.60
CA MET A 1 46.71 -14.46 -33.48
C MET A 1 46.97 -15.68 -32.60
N SER A 2 46.06 -16.57 -32.38
CA SER A 2 46.16 -17.85 -31.67
C SER A 2 44.95 -18.15 -30.75
N GLN A 3 43.75 -18.27 -31.32
CA GLN A 3 42.64 -19.00 -30.67
C GLN A 3 41.56 -19.50 -31.66
N THR A 4 41.79 -19.41 -32.98
CA THR A 4 40.79 -19.83 -33.98
C THR A 4 41.04 -21.23 -34.57
N THR A 5 42.01 -21.99 -34.08
CA THR A 5 42.45 -23.26 -34.66
C THR A 5 41.97 -24.52 -33.92
N SER A 6 41.26 -24.37 -32.79
CA SER A 6 40.85 -25.53 -31.98
C SER A 6 39.40 -26.04 -32.23
N ILE A 7 38.55 -25.27 -32.88
CA ILE A 7 37.14 -25.65 -33.11
C ILE A 7 36.96 -26.43 -34.44
N GLN A 8 37.82 -26.23 -35.42
CA GLN A 8 37.70 -26.93 -36.70
C GLN A 8 38.19 -28.39 -36.72
N ARG A 9 38.84 -28.88 -35.64
CA ARG A 9 39.31 -30.30 -35.54
C ARG A 9 38.29 -31.26 -34.89
N LEU A 10 37.16 -30.79 -34.41
CA LEU A 10 36.13 -31.62 -33.73
C LEU A 10 35.02 -32.12 -34.67
N ILE A 11 35.01 -31.71 -35.95
CA ILE A 11 33.91 -32.05 -36.88
C ILE A 11 34.30 -33.20 -37.84
N GLN A 12 35.51 -33.77 -37.78
CA GLN A 12 35.98 -34.82 -38.67
C GLN A 12 36.29 -36.15 -37.95
N GLN A 13 35.50 -36.58 -37.00
CA GLN A 13 35.60 -37.96 -36.51
C GLN A 13 34.51 -38.83 -37.19
N PRO A 14 34.85 -39.99 -37.72
CA PRO A 14 33.89 -40.90 -38.35
C PRO A 14 32.91 -41.42 -37.30
N VAL A 15 31.62 -41.25 -37.56
CA VAL A 15 30.53 -41.72 -36.71
C VAL A 15 30.57 -43.25 -36.64
N ASN A 16 30.58 -43.78 -35.44
CA ASN A 16 30.63 -45.22 -35.14
C ASN A 16 29.57 -45.98 -35.95
N PRO A 17 29.94 -47.08 -36.65
CA PRO A 17 29.05 -47.88 -37.51
C PRO A 17 27.76 -48.34 -36.81
N SER A 18 27.80 -48.56 -35.48
CA SER A 18 26.68 -48.95 -34.68
C SER A 18 25.60 -47.86 -34.56
N VAL A 19 26.02 -46.57 -34.56
CA VAL A 19 25.13 -45.40 -34.53
C VAL A 19 24.46 -45.18 -35.90
N GLN A 20 25.17 -45.44 -36.98
CA GLN A 20 24.59 -45.38 -38.33
C GLN A 20 23.54 -46.47 -38.58
N GLN A 21 23.72 -47.66 -38.01
CA GLN A 21 22.74 -48.75 -38.09
C GLN A 21 21.51 -48.44 -37.26
N LEU A 22 21.64 -47.78 -36.11
CA LEU A 22 20.51 -47.35 -35.27
C LEU A 22 19.69 -46.25 -35.94
N LEU A 23 20.33 -45.29 -36.56
CA LEU A 23 19.65 -44.20 -37.30
C LEU A 23 18.92 -44.72 -38.56
N LYS A 24 19.47 -45.76 -39.26
CA LYS A 24 18.78 -46.42 -40.38
C LYS A 24 17.51 -47.18 -39.90
N LYS A 25 17.57 -47.86 -38.76
CA LYS A 25 16.39 -48.57 -38.19
C LYS A 25 15.30 -47.64 -37.70
N VAL A 26 15.63 -46.48 -37.21
CA VAL A 26 14.68 -45.44 -36.79
C VAL A 26 14.01 -44.80 -38.02
N SER A 27 14.78 -44.48 -39.05
CA SER A 27 14.26 -43.94 -40.32
C SER A 27 13.32 -44.90 -41.07
N GLN A 28 13.58 -46.20 -41.03
CA GLN A 28 12.67 -47.22 -41.66
C GLN A 28 11.38 -47.48 -40.89
N ARG A 29 11.35 -47.23 -39.59
CA ARG A 29 10.14 -47.31 -38.81
C ARG A 29 9.24 -46.06 -38.87
N LEU A 30 9.80 -44.90 -39.24
CA LEU A 30 9.01 -43.67 -39.47
C LEU A 30 8.31 -43.66 -40.85
N CYS A 31 8.80 -44.38 -41.86
CA CYS A 31 8.16 -44.45 -43.20
C CYS A 31 6.99 -45.41 -43.28
N ALA A 32 6.79 -46.30 -42.32
CA ALA A 32 5.71 -47.31 -42.35
C ALA A 32 4.38 -46.84 -41.71
N VAL A 33 4.33 -45.62 -41.10
CA VAL A 33 3.16 -45.06 -40.45
C VAL A 33 2.43 -43.98 -41.29
N LEU A 34 2.91 -43.72 -42.51
CA LEU A 34 2.40 -42.63 -43.37
C LEU A 34 1.47 -43.06 -44.51
N LEU A 35 0.92 -44.27 -44.47
CA LEU A 35 0.01 -44.77 -45.51
C LEU A 35 -1.35 -45.35 -44.92
N LEU A 36 -1.96 -44.70 -43.94
CA LEU A 36 -3.35 -44.90 -43.63
C LEU A 36 -4.00 -43.52 -43.45
N GLY A 37 -4.99 -43.24 -44.29
CA GLY A 37 -5.62 -42.01 -44.65
C GLY A 37 -5.96 -40.99 -43.56
N PRO A 38 -6.25 -39.73 -43.93
CA PRO A 38 -6.49 -38.64 -43.01
C PRO A 38 -7.86 -38.78 -42.37
N LEU A 39 -7.94 -39.43 -41.21
CA LEU A 39 -9.01 -39.13 -40.27
C LEU A 39 -8.60 -37.82 -39.58
N PHE A 40 -9.12 -36.71 -40.09
CA PHE A 40 -9.10 -35.44 -39.39
C PHE A 40 -9.83 -35.61 -38.07
N PHE A 41 -9.11 -36.00 -37.01
CA PHE A 41 -9.49 -35.68 -35.64
C PHE A 41 -9.18 -34.18 -35.48
N VAL A 42 -10.16 -33.34 -35.78
CA VAL A 42 -10.21 -31.98 -35.25
C VAL A 42 -10.31 -32.17 -33.74
N ILE A 43 -9.15 -32.19 -33.07
CA ILE A 43 -9.12 -31.95 -31.64
C ILE A 43 -9.49 -30.46 -31.51
N ASN A 44 -10.80 -30.19 -31.41
CA ASN A 44 -11.27 -28.98 -30.82
C ASN A 44 -10.67 -28.98 -29.42
N HIS A 45 -9.55 -28.27 -29.26
CA HIS A 45 -9.22 -27.71 -27.99
C HIS A 45 -10.26 -26.61 -27.70
N THR A 46 -11.45 -27.05 -27.30
CA THR A 46 -12.23 -26.26 -26.40
C THR A 46 -11.32 -26.10 -25.19
N GLN A 47 -10.59 -24.96 -25.11
CA GLN A 47 -10.19 -24.47 -23.83
C GLN A 47 -11.49 -24.41 -23.03
N ALA A 48 -11.68 -25.39 -22.15
CA ALA A 48 -12.65 -25.23 -21.09
C ALA A 48 -12.22 -23.92 -20.41
N GLU A 49 -13.02 -22.86 -20.58
CA GLU A 49 -12.86 -21.67 -19.77
C GLU A 49 -12.82 -22.19 -18.35
N GLN A 50 -11.66 -22.01 -17.71
CA GLN A 50 -11.48 -22.45 -16.33
C GLN A 50 -12.40 -21.55 -15.51
N LEU A 51 -13.61 -22.05 -15.23
CA LEU A 51 -14.60 -21.38 -14.41
C LEU A 51 -14.01 -21.30 -13.01
N GLY A 52 -13.55 -20.12 -12.60
CA GLY A 52 -13.04 -19.88 -11.26
C GLY A 52 -14.16 -20.05 -10.22
N ASP A 53 -13.77 -20.37 -8.99
CA ASP A 53 -14.69 -20.40 -7.86
C ASP A 53 -14.94 -18.98 -7.33
N PRO A 54 -16.15 -18.40 -7.45
CA PRO A 54 -16.45 -17.07 -6.97
C PRO A 54 -16.47 -16.96 -5.45
N VAL A 55 -16.64 -18.07 -4.71
CA VAL A 55 -16.59 -18.09 -3.25
C VAL A 55 -15.14 -17.91 -2.79
N GLU A 56 -14.22 -18.68 -3.36
CA GLU A 56 -12.79 -18.49 -3.10
C GLU A 56 -12.30 -17.14 -3.63
N GLY A 57 -12.85 -16.69 -4.77
CA GLY A 57 -12.61 -15.33 -5.29
C GLY A 57 -13.03 -14.24 -4.31
N LYS A 58 -14.18 -14.36 -3.66
CA LYS A 58 -14.64 -13.43 -2.61
C LYS A 58 -13.69 -13.40 -1.41
N ASN A 59 -13.24 -14.57 -0.95
CA ASN A 59 -12.30 -14.68 0.14
C ASN A 59 -10.97 -13.97 -0.19
N LYS A 60 -10.50 -14.13 -1.43
CA LYS A 60 -9.27 -13.48 -1.90
C LYS A 60 -9.46 -12.00 -2.20
N ALA A 61 -10.65 -11.55 -2.61
CA ALA A 61 -10.98 -10.15 -2.94
C ALA A 61 -10.82 -9.18 -1.77
N VAL A 62 -10.77 -9.68 -0.55
CA VAL A 62 -10.44 -8.89 0.65
C VAL A 62 -9.13 -8.12 0.46
N LEU A 63 -8.15 -8.68 -0.23
CA LEU A 63 -6.88 -8.03 -0.54
C LEU A 63 -7.04 -6.83 -1.49
N CYS A 64 -8.05 -6.87 -2.35
CA CYS A 64 -8.33 -5.85 -3.38
C CYS A 64 -9.28 -4.76 -2.86
N ALA A 65 -10.04 -5.10 -1.81
CA ALA A 65 -11.15 -4.30 -1.28
C ALA A 65 -10.72 -2.91 -0.77
N GLY A 66 -9.49 -2.78 -0.29
CA GLY A 66 -8.94 -1.50 0.19
C GLY A 66 -8.89 -0.39 -0.87
N CYS A 67 -8.95 -0.76 -2.14
CA CYS A 67 -8.95 0.17 -3.28
C CYS A 67 -10.20 0.00 -4.14
N HIS A 68 -10.59 -1.25 -4.45
CA HIS A 68 -11.66 -1.56 -5.39
C HIS A 68 -13.03 -1.85 -4.76
N GLY A 69 -13.13 -1.82 -3.42
CA GLY A 69 -14.35 -2.21 -2.69
C GLY A 69 -14.60 -3.73 -2.69
N LEU A 70 -15.25 -4.25 -1.64
CA LEU A 70 -15.69 -5.65 -1.64
C LEU A 70 -16.80 -5.91 -2.67
N ASP A 71 -17.62 -4.89 -2.92
CA ASP A 71 -18.65 -4.86 -3.94
C ASP A 71 -18.09 -4.63 -5.36
N GLY A 72 -16.79 -4.47 -5.48
CA GLY A 72 -16.12 -4.19 -6.75
C GLY A 72 -16.31 -2.77 -7.25
N ILE A 73 -16.80 -1.84 -6.42
CA ILE A 73 -16.91 -0.42 -6.73
C ILE A 73 -15.69 0.30 -6.16
N GLY A 74 -14.92 0.94 -7.02
CA GLY A 74 -13.70 1.66 -6.64
C GLY A 74 -13.99 2.74 -5.61
N LEU A 75 -13.20 2.74 -4.51
CA LEU A 75 -13.40 3.66 -3.39
C LEU A 75 -13.02 5.11 -3.71
N SER A 76 -12.44 5.35 -4.87
CA SER A 76 -12.15 6.68 -5.42
C SER A 76 -12.07 6.60 -6.95
N SER A 77 -12.07 7.76 -7.62
CA SER A 77 -11.92 7.85 -9.08
C SER A 77 -10.60 7.30 -9.63
N GLU A 78 -9.61 7.07 -8.77
CA GLU A 78 -8.32 6.47 -9.15
C GLU A 78 -8.38 4.95 -9.27
N TYR A 79 -9.37 4.32 -8.63
CA TYR A 79 -9.52 2.87 -8.62
C TYR A 79 -10.69 2.46 -9.52
N PRO A 80 -10.44 1.70 -10.59
CA PRO A 80 -11.51 1.28 -11.48
C PRO A 80 -12.50 0.36 -10.79
N ASN A 81 -13.78 0.46 -11.16
CA ASN A 81 -14.77 -0.53 -10.78
C ASN A 81 -14.41 -1.88 -11.41
N LEU A 82 -14.48 -2.94 -10.61
CA LEU A 82 -14.28 -4.32 -11.03
C LEU A 82 -15.60 -5.08 -11.15
N ALA A 83 -16.66 -4.60 -10.47
CA ALA A 83 -17.99 -5.19 -10.52
C ALA A 83 -18.52 -5.26 -11.96
N GLY A 84 -19.03 -6.42 -12.37
CA GLY A 84 -19.58 -6.67 -13.70
C GLY A 84 -18.55 -6.67 -14.83
N GLN A 85 -17.26 -6.56 -14.52
CA GLN A 85 -16.20 -6.59 -15.52
C GLN A 85 -16.04 -8.03 -16.05
N LYS A 86 -15.81 -8.18 -17.35
CA LYS A 86 -15.66 -9.50 -17.99
C LYS A 86 -14.52 -10.29 -17.37
N GLN A 87 -14.76 -11.55 -17.00
CA GLN A 87 -13.80 -12.43 -16.36
C GLN A 87 -12.48 -12.51 -17.13
N ALA A 88 -12.51 -12.77 -18.42
CA ALA A 88 -11.32 -12.82 -19.26
C ALA A 88 -10.53 -11.50 -19.28
N TYR A 89 -11.20 -10.36 -19.14
CA TYR A 89 -10.54 -9.06 -19.07
C TYR A 89 -9.81 -8.90 -17.73
N ILE A 90 -10.43 -9.26 -16.60
CA ILE A 90 -9.80 -9.19 -15.27
C ILE A 90 -8.55 -10.07 -15.25
N ILE A 91 -8.64 -11.33 -15.72
CA ILE A 91 -7.51 -12.25 -15.80
C ILE A 91 -6.37 -11.62 -16.60
N LYS A 92 -6.67 -11.16 -17.81
CA LYS A 92 -5.68 -10.50 -18.68
C LYS A 92 -5.00 -9.29 -18.00
N GLN A 93 -5.75 -8.49 -17.25
CA GLN A 93 -5.19 -7.30 -16.58
C GLN A 93 -4.31 -7.68 -15.39
N LEU A 94 -4.72 -8.64 -14.57
CA LEU A 94 -3.92 -9.13 -13.45
C LEU A 94 -2.62 -9.77 -13.93
N GLU A 95 -2.66 -10.56 -15.00
CA GLU A 95 -1.46 -11.13 -15.63
C GLU A 95 -0.56 -10.04 -16.22
N ALA A 96 -1.12 -9.02 -16.87
CA ALA A 96 -0.36 -7.91 -17.43
C ALA A 96 0.38 -7.12 -16.33
N PHE A 97 -0.22 -6.93 -15.16
CA PHE A 97 0.45 -6.35 -14.00
C PHE A 97 1.54 -7.28 -13.45
N LYS A 98 1.24 -8.57 -13.29
CA LYS A 98 2.17 -9.57 -12.78
C LYS A 98 3.43 -9.70 -13.64
N LEU A 99 3.27 -9.65 -14.95
CA LEU A 99 4.36 -9.74 -15.94
C LEU A 99 5.05 -8.37 -16.21
N GLY A 100 4.56 -7.28 -15.62
CA GLY A 100 5.11 -5.95 -15.84
C GLY A 100 4.75 -5.33 -17.20
N HIS A 101 3.85 -5.93 -17.97
CA HIS A 101 3.35 -5.38 -19.24
C HIS A 101 2.42 -4.17 -19.01
N ARG A 102 1.80 -4.08 -17.83
CA ARG A 102 1.06 -2.92 -17.38
C ARG A 102 1.72 -2.39 -16.12
N GLN A 103 2.04 -1.09 -16.11
CA GLN A 103 2.83 -0.47 -15.06
C GLN A 103 1.96 0.38 -14.13
N GLU A 104 1.74 -0.15 -12.93
CA GLU A 104 1.25 0.55 -11.75
C GLU A 104 1.81 -0.21 -10.54
N ALA A 105 2.58 0.46 -9.70
CA ALA A 105 3.43 -0.19 -8.69
C ALA A 105 2.61 -1.00 -7.68
N THR A 106 1.48 -0.46 -7.20
CA THR A 106 0.60 -1.10 -6.23
C THR A 106 -0.03 -2.36 -6.82
N MET A 107 -0.58 -2.25 -8.05
CA MET A 107 -1.19 -3.40 -8.72
C MET A 107 -0.17 -4.46 -9.12
N GLN A 108 1.06 -4.09 -9.45
CA GLN A 108 2.13 -5.06 -9.70
C GLN A 108 2.47 -5.85 -8.43
N ALA A 109 2.60 -5.17 -7.27
CA ALA A 109 2.84 -5.83 -5.99
C ALA A 109 1.69 -6.80 -5.64
N MET A 110 0.45 -6.34 -5.80
CA MET A 110 -0.74 -7.15 -5.54
C MET A 110 -0.82 -8.36 -6.47
N ALA A 111 -0.70 -8.15 -7.78
CA ALA A 111 -0.80 -9.23 -8.77
C ALA A 111 0.33 -10.25 -8.64
N SER A 112 1.53 -9.84 -8.23
CA SER A 112 2.67 -10.75 -8.04
C SER A 112 2.44 -11.78 -6.92
N SER A 113 1.58 -11.46 -5.94
CA SER A 113 1.24 -12.36 -4.83
C SER A 113 0.17 -13.41 -5.18
N LEU A 114 -0.50 -13.27 -6.34
CA LEU A 114 -1.59 -14.15 -6.73
C LEU A 114 -1.07 -15.42 -7.43
N SER A 115 -1.66 -16.57 -7.11
CA SER A 115 -1.52 -17.77 -7.91
C SER A 115 -2.34 -17.68 -9.21
N GLY A 116 -2.22 -18.66 -10.10
CA GLY A 116 -3.10 -18.77 -11.27
C GLY A 116 -4.56 -18.94 -10.87
N ASP A 117 -4.83 -19.82 -9.90
CA ASP A 117 -6.17 -20.07 -9.38
C ASP A 117 -6.75 -18.84 -8.68
N ASP A 118 -5.97 -18.10 -7.88
CA ASP A 118 -6.40 -16.82 -7.29
C ASP A 118 -6.87 -15.85 -8.37
N THR A 119 -6.12 -15.74 -9.47
CA THR A 119 -6.45 -14.83 -10.58
C THR A 119 -7.79 -15.19 -11.23
N VAL A 120 -8.03 -16.48 -11.48
CA VAL A 120 -9.26 -16.97 -12.10
C VAL A 120 -10.44 -16.84 -11.13
N ASN A 121 -10.26 -17.17 -9.85
CA ASN A 121 -11.27 -17.08 -8.81
C ASN A 121 -11.70 -15.63 -8.55
N LEU A 122 -10.75 -14.70 -8.45
CA LEU A 122 -11.01 -13.24 -8.34
C LEU A 122 -11.82 -12.74 -9.55
N ALA A 123 -11.44 -13.16 -10.75
CA ALA A 123 -12.14 -12.78 -11.96
C ALA A 123 -13.57 -13.32 -12.00
N ALA A 124 -13.78 -14.56 -11.54
CA ALA A 124 -15.12 -15.16 -11.40
C ALA A 124 -15.97 -14.37 -10.39
N TYR A 125 -15.41 -13.98 -9.24
CA TYR A 125 -16.11 -13.20 -8.23
C TYR A 125 -16.54 -11.82 -8.76
N TYR A 126 -15.60 -11.01 -9.22
CA TYR A 126 -15.91 -9.64 -9.65
C TYR A 126 -16.82 -9.59 -10.89
N SER A 127 -16.76 -10.56 -11.79
CA SER A 127 -17.61 -10.61 -12.98
C SER A 127 -19.08 -10.85 -12.67
N GLN A 128 -19.40 -11.47 -11.54
CA GLN A 128 -20.77 -11.75 -11.11
C GLN A 128 -21.41 -10.62 -10.30
N LEU A 129 -20.60 -9.66 -9.83
CA LEU A 129 -21.11 -8.51 -9.08
C LEU A 129 -21.90 -7.60 -10.02
N THR A 130 -23.09 -7.21 -9.60
CA THR A 130 -23.94 -6.23 -10.33
C THR A 130 -23.71 -4.83 -9.82
N ILE A 131 -23.52 -3.88 -10.73
CA ILE A 131 -23.55 -2.46 -10.38
C ILE A 131 -25.04 -2.11 -10.17
N SER A 132 -25.47 -1.98 -8.92
CA SER A 132 -26.82 -1.53 -8.60
C SER A 132 -26.95 -0.05 -9.00
N THR A 133 -27.49 0.20 -10.19
CA THR A 133 -27.94 1.54 -10.58
C THR A 133 -29.27 1.85 -9.91
N SER A 134 -29.27 2.19 -8.63
CA SER A 134 -30.41 2.80 -7.97
C SER A 134 -30.33 4.33 -8.13
N ALA A 135 -30.54 4.83 -9.35
CA ALA A 135 -30.93 6.21 -9.56
C ALA A 135 -31.86 6.21 -10.77
N GLN A 136 -33.15 6.43 -10.51
CA GLN A 136 -34.16 6.68 -11.52
C GLN A 136 -33.78 7.93 -12.33
N ILE A 137 -33.46 7.74 -13.60
CA ILE A 137 -33.36 8.83 -14.57
C ILE A 137 -34.78 9.11 -15.05
N SER A 138 -35.37 10.16 -14.53
CA SER A 138 -36.54 10.79 -15.18
C SER A 138 -36.46 12.31 -14.93
N GLN A 139 -35.89 13.03 -15.88
CA GLN A 139 -36.28 14.36 -16.35
C GLN A 139 -35.27 14.87 -17.38
N PRO A 140 -35.71 15.67 -18.38
CA PRO A 140 -34.89 16.06 -19.53
C PRO A 140 -33.88 17.15 -19.21
N VAL A 141 -32.73 17.04 -19.88
CA VAL A 141 -31.59 17.96 -19.78
C VAL A 141 -31.95 19.35 -20.28
N SER A 142 -31.93 20.35 -19.40
CA SER A 142 -31.76 21.75 -19.75
C SER A 142 -30.56 22.30 -18.97
N GLU A 143 -29.56 22.74 -19.72
CA GLU A 143 -28.42 23.58 -19.36
C GLU A 143 -27.77 23.33 -17.96
N ILE A 144 -26.74 22.48 -17.90
CA ILE A 144 -25.91 22.34 -16.75
C ILE A 144 -24.71 23.29 -16.87
N SER A 145 -24.81 24.39 -16.16
CA SER A 145 -23.68 25.19 -15.73
C SER A 145 -22.67 24.26 -15.04
N GLN A 146 -21.40 24.29 -15.47
CA GLN A 146 -20.30 23.52 -14.88
C GLN A 146 -20.00 23.99 -13.45
N SER A 147 -20.71 23.45 -12.48
CA SER A 147 -20.26 23.40 -11.11
C SER A 147 -20.00 21.93 -10.75
N THR A 148 -18.73 21.54 -10.69
CA THR A 148 -18.32 20.30 -10.03
C THR A 148 -18.93 20.26 -8.63
N PRO A 149 -19.70 19.21 -8.25
CA PRO A 149 -20.13 19.08 -6.87
C PRO A 149 -18.85 18.85 -6.04
N SER A 150 -18.45 19.83 -5.24
CA SER A 150 -17.59 19.54 -4.12
C SER A 150 -18.38 18.58 -3.23
N LEU A 151 -17.93 17.33 -3.09
CA LEU A 151 -18.37 16.47 -2.00
C LEU A 151 -17.98 17.21 -0.72
N ALA A 152 -18.92 17.99 -0.19
CA ALA A 152 -18.71 18.76 1.02
C ALA A 152 -18.28 17.78 2.11
N CYS A 153 -17.10 18.02 2.70
CA CYS A 153 -16.79 17.52 4.02
C CYS A 153 -17.77 18.19 4.99
N SER A 154 -19.00 17.74 4.99
CA SER A 154 -20.00 18.21 5.93
C SER A 154 -19.93 17.30 7.11
N MET A 155 -19.35 17.80 8.20
CA MET A 155 -19.59 17.24 9.51
C MET A 155 -21.10 17.33 9.77
N ALA A 156 -21.78 16.20 9.94
CA ALA A 156 -23.10 16.21 10.56
C ALA A 156 -22.96 16.99 11.87
N ASN A 157 -23.89 17.90 12.16
CA ASN A 157 -23.91 18.68 13.39
C ASN A 157 -23.87 17.73 14.59
N PHE A 158 -22.67 17.38 15.02
CA PHE A 158 -22.43 16.60 16.21
C PHE A 158 -22.16 17.59 17.32
N GLU A 159 -23.12 17.77 18.23
CA GLU A 159 -22.84 18.40 19.52
C GLU A 159 -21.88 17.47 20.26
N ALA A 160 -20.59 17.72 20.05
CA ALA A 160 -19.56 17.09 20.84
C ALA A 160 -19.77 17.59 22.28
N THR A 161 -20.30 16.75 23.15
CA THR A 161 -19.99 16.89 24.58
C THR A 161 -18.46 16.95 24.61
N GLN A 162 -17.90 18.04 25.15
CA GLN A 162 -16.45 18.25 25.31
C GLN A 162 -15.90 17.16 26.24
N ALA A 163 -15.86 15.93 25.76
CA ALA A 163 -15.11 14.88 26.38
C ALA A 163 -13.64 15.20 26.10
N GLU A 164 -12.86 15.38 27.14
CA GLU A 164 -11.44 15.67 27.08
C GLU A 164 -10.75 14.76 26.07
N PHE A 165 -10.34 15.35 24.94
CA PHE A 165 -9.48 14.66 23.99
C PHE A 165 -8.08 14.72 24.58
N PRO A 166 -7.37 13.59 24.68
CA PRO A 166 -6.07 13.57 25.39
C PRO A 166 -5.04 14.51 24.75
N GLU A 167 -5.13 14.72 23.41
CA GLU A 167 -4.19 15.56 22.65
C GLU A 167 -4.78 15.94 21.27
N THR A 168 -4.15 16.89 20.60
CA THR A 168 -4.60 17.26 19.25
C THR A 168 -4.20 16.20 18.22
N ILE A 169 -5.17 15.73 17.45
CA ILE A 169 -4.94 14.86 16.30
C ILE A 169 -5.42 15.52 15.01
N PHE A 170 -4.79 15.15 13.90
CA PHE A 170 -5.08 15.62 12.55
C PHE A 170 -5.37 14.42 11.68
N VAL A 171 -6.53 14.41 11.04
CA VAL A 171 -7.01 13.28 10.24
C VAL A 171 -7.18 13.72 8.81
N THR A 172 -6.55 12.98 7.87
CA THR A 172 -6.73 13.24 6.44
C THR A 172 -8.02 12.62 5.94
N MET A 173 -8.84 13.40 5.25
CA MET A 173 -10.05 12.96 4.56
C MET A 173 -9.74 12.73 3.08
N LYS A 174 -9.43 11.50 2.72
CA LYS A 174 -9.06 11.16 1.33
C LYS A 174 -10.21 11.41 0.36
N GLY A 175 -11.43 11.09 0.76
CA GLY A 175 -12.62 11.16 -0.10
C GLY A 175 -13.09 12.57 -0.42
N CYS A 176 -12.81 13.54 0.45
CA CYS A 176 -13.21 14.94 0.26
C CYS A 176 -12.06 15.94 0.23
N GLY A 177 -10.81 15.47 0.38
CA GLY A 177 -9.64 16.32 0.19
C GLY A 177 -9.42 17.36 1.30
N ALA A 178 -9.67 17.00 2.56
CA ALA A 178 -9.54 17.90 3.71
C ALA A 178 -8.68 17.31 4.83
N ILE A 179 -8.38 18.13 5.82
CA ILE A 179 -7.85 17.74 7.13
C ILE A 179 -8.90 18.07 8.17
N GLU A 180 -9.24 17.12 9.03
CA GLU A 180 -10.05 17.39 10.22
C GLU A 180 -9.20 17.31 11.48
N THR A 181 -9.51 18.17 12.46
CA THR A 181 -8.70 18.32 13.67
C THR A 181 -9.56 18.10 14.91
N PHE A 182 -9.01 17.41 15.89
CA PHE A 182 -9.64 17.13 17.16
C PHE A 182 -8.73 17.58 18.31
N PRO A 183 -9.28 18.15 19.42
CA PRO A 183 -10.70 18.29 19.76
C PRO A 183 -11.40 19.51 19.14
N SER A 184 -10.71 20.34 18.36
CA SER A 184 -11.28 21.60 17.84
C SER A 184 -12.41 21.40 16.83
N MET A 185 -12.62 20.19 16.31
CA MET A 185 -13.64 19.85 15.32
C MET A 185 -13.59 20.77 14.08
N SER A 186 -12.38 21.21 13.69
CA SER A 186 -12.19 22.12 12.56
C SER A 186 -11.85 21.34 11.29
N THR A 187 -12.41 21.75 10.16
CA THR A 187 -12.10 21.21 8.84
C THR A 187 -11.26 22.21 8.06
N TRP A 188 -10.10 21.76 7.58
CA TRP A 188 -9.20 22.58 6.76
C TRP A 188 -9.27 22.12 5.32
N GLU A 189 -9.52 23.03 4.40
CA GLU A 189 -9.52 22.73 2.98
C GLU A 189 -8.12 22.32 2.50
N GLY A 190 -7.98 21.09 2.07
CA GLY A 190 -6.73 20.50 1.55
C GLY A 190 -6.60 20.57 0.04
N GLY A 191 -6.21 19.47 -0.54
CA GLY A 191 -6.13 19.20 -1.98
C GLY A 191 -6.81 17.86 -2.30
N PRO A 192 -6.90 17.48 -3.56
CA PRO A 192 -7.53 16.22 -3.94
C PRO A 192 -6.77 15.04 -3.34
N ASN A 193 -7.50 14.05 -2.81
CA ASN A 193 -6.93 12.80 -2.31
C ASN A 193 -5.84 13.01 -1.24
N MET A 194 -6.18 13.74 -0.14
CA MET A 194 -5.26 13.92 1.00
C MET A 194 -4.98 12.57 1.65
N LEU A 195 -3.70 12.19 1.76
CA LEU A 195 -3.35 10.81 2.11
C LEU A 195 -2.57 10.75 3.44
N TYR A 196 -1.25 10.79 3.40
CA TYR A 196 -0.43 10.77 4.61
C TYR A 196 -0.22 12.18 5.16
N THR A 197 -0.11 12.27 6.49
CA THR A 197 0.16 13.55 7.14
C THR A 197 1.16 13.39 8.27
N ALA A 198 1.97 14.44 8.49
CA ALA A 198 2.94 14.54 9.58
C ALA A 198 2.95 15.96 10.13
N ILE A 199 3.16 16.08 11.44
CA ILE A 199 3.30 17.37 12.12
C ILE A 199 4.79 17.68 12.37
N SER A 200 5.17 18.95 12.30
CA SER A 200 6.53 19.38 12.70
C SER A 200 6.75 19.17 14.20
N PRO A 201 7.97 18.89 14.66
CA PRO A 201 8.27 18.70 16.09
C PRO A 201 7.90 19.91 16.97
N ASP A 202 7.93 21.13 16.41
CA ASP A 202 7.52 22.36 17.10
C ASP A 202 6.00 22.60 17.08
N GLY A 203 5.22 21.71 16.44
CA GLY A 203 3.77 21.77 16.35
C GLY A 203 3.21 22.87 15.45
N LYS A 204 4.06 23.59 14.67
CA LYS A 204 3.60 24.76 13.90
C LYS A 204 3.09 24.44 12.50
N HIS A 205 3.62 23.40 11.87
CA HIS A 205 3.29 23.04 10.50
C HIS A 205 2.77 21.59 10.42
N LEU A 206 1.72 21.41 9.63
CA LEU A 206 1.24 20.10 9.22
C LEU A 206 1.52 19.93 7.73
N PHE A 207 2.10 18.80 7.38
CA PHE A 207 2.46 18.43 6.01
C PHE A 207 1.57 17.27 5.57
N SER A 208 0.96 17.36 4.39
CA SER A 208 0.11 16.27 3.91
C SER A 208 0.29 16.04 2.41
N THR A 209 0.42 14.78 2.01
CA THR A 209 0.61 14.38 0.61
C THR A 209 -0.70 14.24 -0.13
N SER A 210 -0.68 14.56 -1.43
CA SER A 210 -1.77 14.35 -2.37
C SER A 210 -1.25 13.60 -3.60
N PRO A 211 -1.40 12.27 -3.64
CA PRO A 211 -0.88 11.43 -4.73
C PRO A 211 -1.40 11.81 -6.12
N SER A 212 -2.68 12.12 -6.24
CA SER A 212 -3.29 12.49 -7.52
C SER A 212 -2.79 13.81 -8.09
N SER A 213 -2.36 14.74 -7.23
CA SER A 213 -1.82 16.03 -7.67
C SER A 213 -0.29 16.07 -7.77
N GLY A 214 0.43 15.07 -7.22
CA GLY A 214 1.89 15.10 -7.15
C GLY A 214 2.44 16.19 -6.24
N LYS A 215 1.73 16.56 -5.16
CA LYS A 215 2.04 17.72 -4.33
C LYS A 215 2.05 17.39 -2.84
N LEU A 216 2.84 18.16 -2.10
CA LEU A 216 2.81 18.28 -0.65
C LEU A 216 2.09 19.56 -0.27
N TYR A 217 1.09 19.48 0.58
CA TYR A 217 0.34 20.61 1.13
C TYR A 217 0.84 20.90 2.53
N VAL A 218 1.08 22.19 2.83
CA VAL A 218 1.59 22.64 4.13
C VAL A 218 0.56 23.56 4.76
N PHE A 219 0.22 23.28 6.02
CA PHE A 219 -0.74 24.06 6.79
C PHE A 219 -0.06 24.66 8.02
N ASN A 220 -0.45 25.89 8.37
CA ASN A 220 -0.16 26.46 9.67
C ASN A 220 -1.15 25.87 10.69
N VAL A 221 -0.65 25.18 11.69
CA VAL A 221 -1.46 24.45 12.68
C VAL A 221 -2.36 25.37 13.50
N LYS A 222 -1.88 26.58 13.85
CA LYS A 222 -2.64 27.54 14.65
C LYS A 222 -3.85 28.11 13.91
N THR A 223 -3.73 28.31 12.59
CA THR A 223 -4.76 28.99 11.79
C THR A 223 -5.54 28.07 10.87
N GLY A 224 -5.08 26.83 10.66
CA GLY A 224 -5.63 25.89 9.67
C GLY A 224 -5.42 26.29 8.21
N LYS A 225 -4.75 27.43 7.95
CA LYS A 225 -4.56 27.93 6.59
C LYS A 225 -3.45 27.20 5.86
N LYS A 226 -3.65 26.90 4.57
CA LYS A 226 -2.57 26.46 3.68
C LYS A 226 -1.54 27.57 3.54
N VAL A 227 -0.28 27.29 3.82
CA VAL A 227 0.85 28.23 3.70
C VAL A 227 1.75 27.92 2.52
N ALA A 228 1.75 26.67 2.04
CA ALA A 228 2.47 26.30 0.82
C ALA A 228 1.82 25.09 0.14
N ILE A 229 2.04 24.98 -1.17
CA ILE A 229 1.74 23.82 -2.00
C ILE A 229 2.99 23.53 -2.83
N ILE A 230 3.68 22.44 -2.52
CA ILE A 230 5.02 22.14 -3.03
C ILE A 230 4.92 20.98 -4.04
N PRO A 231 5.26 21.18 -5.33
CA PRO A 231 5.40 20.07 -6.26
C PRO A 231 6.50 19.10 -5.80
N VAL A 232 6.18 17.80 -5.79
CA VAL A 232 7.12 16.72 -5.47
C VAL A 232 7.13 15.70 -6.62
N GLY A 233 7.55 14.47 -6.39
CA GLY A 233 7.49 13.43 -7.42
C GLY A 233 6.07 12.88 -7.64
N LYS A 234 5.96 11.88 -8.52
CA LYS A 234 4.66 11.25 -8.87
C LYS A 234 4.19 10.32 -7.75
N ALA A 235 2.88 10.35 -7.49
CA ALA A 235 2.20 9.58 -6.46
C ALA A 235 2.89 9.67 -5.09
N PRO A 236 3.02 10.87 -4.47
CA PRO A 236 3.60 11.02 -3.14
C PRO A 236 2.76 10.26 -2.11
N LYS A 237 3.43 9.49 -1.25
CA LYS A 237 2.83 8.67 -0.18
C LYS A 237 3.33 9.17 1.18
N GLY A 238 4.19 8.41 1.83
CA GLY A 238 4.69 8.73 3.15
C GLY A 238 5.35 10.11 3.22
N VAL A 239 5.06 10.82 4.30
CA VAL A 239 5.66 12.11 4.64
C VAL A 239 6.12 12.04 6.09
N LYS A 240 7.34 12.53 6.36
CA LYS A 240 7.90 12.59 7.70
C LYS A 240 8.78 13.81 7.84
N VAL A 241 8.64 14.50 8.96
CA VAL A 241 9.50 15.64 9.31
C VAL A 241 10.76 15.10 9.99
N HIS A 242 11.92 15.60 9.58
CA HIS A 242 13.19 15.29 10.24
C HIS A 242 13.15 15.78 11.70
N PRO A 243 13.72 15.06 12.68
CA PRO A 243 13.64 15.41 14.09
C PRO A 243 14.15 16.80 14.44
N ASP A 244 15.11 17.35 13.68
CA ASP A 244 15.59 18.73 13.86
C ASP A 244 14.60 19.83 13.44
N GLY A 245 13.46 19.44 12.83
CA GLY A 245 12.41 20.35 12.38
C GLY A 245 12.76 21.19 11.15
N LYS A 246 13.85 20.90 10.42
CA LYS A 246 14.29 21.72 9.27
C LYS A 246 13.89 21.15 7.92
N GLN A 247 13.74 19.84 7.82
CA GLN A 247 13.48 19.15 6.55
C GLN A 247 12.26 18.22 6.64
N VAL A 248 11.63 17.99 5.49
CA VAL A 248 10.56 17.01 5.31
C VAL A 248 10.97 16.05 4.21
N TYR A 249 10.83 14.75 4.46
CA TYR A 249 11.06 13.72 3.47
C TYR A 249 9.72 13.18 2.96
N VAL A 250 9.58 13.13 1.64
CA VAL A 250 8.36 12.64 0.97
C VAL A 250 8.74 11.51 0.02
N SER A 251 8.15 10.33 0.24
CA SER A 251 8.31 9.20 -0.68
C SER A 251 7.40 9.36 -1.90
N ASN A 252 7.97 9.28 -3.09
CA ASN A 252 7.26 9.40 -4.36
C ASN A 252 7.20 8.02 -5.03
N GLU A 253 6.14 7.29 -4.76
CA GLU A 253 6.00 5.87 -5.10
C GLU A 253 6.20 5.61 -6.61
N ALA A 254 5.50 6.36 -7.47
CA ALA A 254 5.57 6.17 -8.91
C ALA A 254 6.83 6.75 -9.56
N SER A 255 7.55 7.65 -8.89
CA SER A 255 8.83 8.19 -9.37
C SER A 255 10.04 7.41 -8.87
N SER A 256 9.88 6.52 -7.89
CA SER A 256 10.98 5.83 -7.21
C SER A 256 12.03 6.80 -6.63
N THR A 257 11.56 7.84 -5.97
CA THR A 257 12.39 8.89 -5.37
C THR A 257 11.89 9.29 -3.98
N ILE A 258 12.79 9.90 -3.20
CA ILE A 258 12.45 10.66 -1.99
C ILE A 258 12.75 12.13 -2.25
N SER A 259 11.76 13.00 -2.11
CA SER A 259 11.97 14.46 -2.13
C SER A 259 12.33 14.93 -0.74
N ILE A 260 13.37 15.77 -0.62
CA ILE A 260 13.75 16.47 0.60
C ILE A 260 13.34 17.94 0.44
N ILE A 261 12.48 18.39 1.34
CA ILE A 261 11.91 19.74 1.36
C ILE A 261 12.54 20.49 2.54
N ASP A 262 13.05 21.67 2.30
CA ASP A 262 13.47 22.62 3.34
C ASP A 262 12.25 23.38 3.86
N ILE A 263 12.03 23.36 5.17
CA ILE A 263 10.87 23.97 5.82
C ILE A 263 10.92 25.49 5.78
N ALA A 264 12.11 26.09 5.83
CA ALA A 264 12.25 27.54 5.84
C ALA A 264 11.93 28.16 4.47
N SER A 265 12.38 27.52 3.38
CA SER A 265 12.13 27.97 2.00
C SER A 265 10.87 27.39 1.38
N MET A 266 10.23 26.39 2.01
CA MET A 266 9.07 25.64 1.48
C MET A 266 9.31 25.15 0.06
N SER A 267 10.49 24.60 -0.20
CA SER A 267 10.89 24.13 -1.53
C SER A 267 11.66 22.80 -1.47
N VAL A 268 11.59 22.02 -2.57
CA VAL A 268 12.41 20.81 -2.72
C VAL A 268 13.86 21.24 -2.92
N ILE A 269 14.76 20.83 -2.03
CA ILE A 269 16.19 21.12 -2.10
C ILE A 269 17.02 19.96 -2.63
N HIS A 270 16.51 18.71 -2.53
CA HIS A 270 17.20 17.54 -3.02
C HIS A 270 16.21 16.40 -3.35
N THR A 271 16.63 15.48 -4.21
CA THR A 271 15.85 14.30 -4.56
C THR A 271 16.77 13.08 -4.59
N ILE A 272 16.45 12.08 -3.78
CA ILE A 272 17.20 10.83 -3.68
C ILE A 272 16.52 9.79 -4.58
N ALA A 273 17.28 9.20 -5.52
CA ALA A 273 16.81 8.02 -6.23
C ALA A 273 16.86 6.78 -5.32
N VAL A 274 15.79 6.02 -5.29
CA VAL A 274 15.65 4.82 -4.48
C VAL A 274 15.06 3.67 -5.32
N PRO A 275 15.15 2.41 -4.87
CA PRO A 275 14.47 1.30 -5.54
C PRO A 275 12.96 1.52 -5.64
N LYS A 276 12.32 0.71 -6.50
CA LYS A 276 10.93 0.83 -6.92
C LYS A 276 9.94 0.94 -5.75
N ALA A 277 8.99 1.87 -5.89
CA ALA A 277 7.85 2.11 -5.03
C ALA A 277 8.21 2.34 -3.54
N PRO A 278 8.96 3.41 -3.20
CA PRO A 278 9.13 3.83 -1.82
C PRO A 278 7.76 4.25 -1.25
N HIS A 279 7.45 3.83 -0.01
CA HIS A 279 6.12 4.09 0.53
C HIS A 279 6.14 4.90 1.84
N ASN A 280 6.67 4.36 2.93
CA ASN A 280 6.71 5.02 4.24
C ASN A 280 8.14 5.43 4.61
N VAL A 281 8.29 6.50 5.38
CA VAL A 281 9.59 7.00 5.87
C VAL A 281 9.56 7.08 7.39
N ARG A 282 10.63 6.65 8.07
CA ARG A 282 10.84 6.78 9.51
C ARG A 282 12.27 7.19 9.79
N PHE A 283 12.47 8.22 10.62
CA PHE A 283 13.79 8.63 11.08
C PHE A 283 14.17 7.94 12.39
N THR A 284 15.47 7.81 12.64
CA THR A 284 16.01 7.66 14.00
C THR A 284 15.74 8.92 14.82
N GLU A 285 15.74 8.80 16.14
CA GLU A 285 15.48 9.93 17.07
C GLU A 285 16.51 11.06 16.89
N ASP A 286 17.78 10.69 16.66
CA ASP A 286 18.86 11.64 16.36
C ASP A 286 18.80 12.22 14.93
N GLY A 287 17.93 11.69 14.07
CA GLY A 287 17.79 12.08 12.68
C GLY A 287 18.92 11.63 11.75
N SER A 288 19.92 10.89 12.23
CA SER A 288 21.07 10.51 11.41
C SER A 288 20.74 9.56 10.27
N LEU A 289 19.72 8.72 10.46
CA LEU A 289 19.24 7.77 9.45
C LEU A 289 17.74 7.94 9.18
N ALA A 290 17.34 7.67 7.94
CA ALA A 290 15.95 7.45 7.58
C ALA A 290 15.76 6.05 6.98
N TYR A 291 14.73 5.36 7.42
CA TYR A 291 14.31 4.06 6.90
C TYR A 291 13.11 4.22 6.01
N VAL A 292 13.15 3.61 4.83
CA VAL A 292 12.10 3.74 3.81
C VAL A 292 11.62 2.35 3.39
N THR A 293 10.32 2.08 3.49
CA THR A 293 9.77 0.85 2.93
C THR A 293 9.79 0.89 1.40
N LEU A 294 10.26 -0.20 0.79
CA LEU A 294 10.36 -0.35 -0.66
C LEU A 294 9.31 -1.36 -1.12
N GLN A 295 8.07 -0.91 -1.31
CA GLN A 295 6.90 -1.76 -1.58
C GLN A 295 7.02 -2.54 -2.89
N GLY A 296 7.63 -1.96 -3.92
CA GLY A 296 7.90 -2.62 -5.21
C GLY A 296 9.20 -3.40 -5.25
N GLY A 297 9.93 -3.43 -4.16
CA GLY A 297 11.16 -4.17 -3.94
C GLY A 297 11.02 -5.12 -2.76
N ALA A 298 12.10 -5.57 -2.20
CA ALA A 298 12.07 -6.58 -1.15
C ALA A 298 12.75 -6.06 0.12
N GLY A 299 12.30 -4.91 0.71
CA GLY A 299 12.95 -4.53 1.93
C GLY A 299 12.80 -3.10 2.39
N ILE A 300 13.75 -2.68 3.22
CA ILE A 300 13.89 -1.32 3.76
C ILE A 300 15.12 -0.67 3.13
N GLY A 301 14.94 0.51 2.54
CA GLY A 301 16.05 1.39 2.16
C GLY A 301 16.54 2.16 3.40
N VAL A 302 17.85 2.28 3.56
CA VAL A 302 18.49 3.08 4.62
C VAL A 302 19.13 4.30 3.97
N ILE A 303 18.73 5.47 4.42
CA ILE A 303 19.23 6.76 3.96
C ILE A 303 20.09 7.39 5.05
N ASP A 304 21.31 7.75 4.73
CA ASP A 304 22.14 8.66 5.53
C ASP A 304 21.64 10.08 5.26
N THR A 305 21.13 10.75 6.29
CA THR A 305 20.48 12.05 6.15
C THR A 305 21.48 13.19 5.96
N ALA A 306 22.69 13.07 6.52
CA ALA A 306 23.77 14.05 6.32
C ALA A 306 24.30 14.00 4.89
N GLN A 307 24.45 12.80 4.31
CA GLN A 307 24.86 12.61 2.93
C GLN A 307 23.70 12.79 1.93
N GLN A 308 22.47 12.80 2.41
CA GLN A 308 21.23 12.80 1.61
C GLN A 308 21.24 11.69 0.53
N LYS A 309 21.67 10.50 0.93
CA LYS A 309 21.88 9.37 0.02
C LYS A 309 21.43 8.06 0.64
N MET A 310 20.84 7.19 -0.18
CA MET A 310 20.59 5.81 0.22
C MET A 310 21.90 5.03 0.26
N VAL A 311 22.21 4.44 1.41
CA VAL A 311 23.47 3.74 1.68
C VAL A 311 23.34 2.23 1.73
N LYS A 312 22.14 1.71 1.97
CA LYS A 312 21.91 0.26 2.15
C LYS A 312 20.46 -0.09 1.82
N VAL A 313 20.23 -1.33 1.42
CA VAL A 313 18.91 -1.99 1.42
C VAL A 313 18.98 -3.20 2.34
N ILE A 314 18.03 -3.32 3.25
CA ILE A 314 17.84 -4.46 4.14
C ILE A 314 16.74 -5.32 3.52
N PRO A 315 17.03 -6.53 3.01
CA PRO A 315 16.01 -7.43 2.49
C PRO A 315 15.15 -7.99 3.62
N ILE A 316 13.85 -8.15 3.37
CA ILE A 316 12.91 -8.70 4.35
C ILE A 316 12.21 -9.92 3.74
N PRO A 317 12.85 -11.09 3.76
CA PRO A 317 12.20 -12.31 3.31
C PRO A 317 10.99 -12.67 4.21
N GLY A 318 9.97 -13.27 3.63
CA GLY A 318 8.78 -13.74 4.36
C GLY A 318 7.61 -12.76 4.40
N ILE A 319 7.75 -11.54 3.83
CA ILE A 319 6.63 -10.60 3.64
C ILE A 319 6.52 -10.15 2.19
N THR A 320 5.35 -9.65 1.83
CA THR A 320 5.05 -9.20 0.46
C THR A 320 4.71 -7.71 0.45
N GLY A 321 5.53 -6.92 -0.27
CA GLY A 321 5.31 -5.47 -0.39
C GLY A 321 5.41 -4.76 0.96
N PRO A 322 6.62 -4.52 1.51
CA PRO A 322 6.81 -3.72 2.72
C PRO A 322 6.08 -2.38 2.61
N HIS A 323 5.07 -2.16 3.46
CA HIS A 323 4.15 -1.02 3.31
C HIS A 323 4.43 0.10 4.29
N ASN A 324 4.21 -0.13 5.56
CA ASN A 324 4.53 0.81 6.63
C ASN A 324 5.55 0.21 7.59
N LEU A 325 6.34 1.05 8.23
CA LEU A 325 7.30 0.63 9.25
C LEU A 325 7.30 1.60 10.43
N ASP A 326 7.70 1.09 11.58
CA ASP A 326 8.10 1.87 12.71
C ASP A 326 9.26 1.22 13.45
N LEU A 327 9.97 2.00 14.28
CA LEU A 327 11.16 1.56 15.01
C LEU A 327 10.81 1.25 16.48
N SER A 328 11.49 0.27 17.06
CA SER A 328 11.48 0.09 18.52
C SER A 328 12.03 1.35 19.20
N LYS A 329 11.68 1.55 20.47
CA LYS A 329 12.14 2.70 21.25
C LYS A 329 13.67 2.82 21.35
N ASP A 330 14.39 1.70 21.33
CA ASP A 330 15.85 1.63 21.33
C ASP A 330 16.44 1.61 19.91
N GLU A 331 15.60 1.74 18.90
CA GLU A 331 15.94 1.80 17.46
C GLU A 331 16.72 0.59 16.92
N LYS A 332 16.71 -0.53 17.63
CA LYS A 332 17.39 -1.75 17.17
C LYS A 332 16.53 -2.61 16.27
N ILE A 333 15.21 -2.49 16.41
CA ILE A 333 14.22 -3.28 15.70
C ILE A 333 13.37 -2.38 14.79
N ALA A 334 13.14 -2.80 13.57
CA ALA A 334 12.07 -2.29 12.73
C ALA A 334 10.91 -3.28 12.70
N TYR A 335 9.71 -2.78 12.95
CA TYR A 335 8.46 -3.49 12.73
C TYR A 335 7.90 -3.07 11.38
N VAL A 336 7.80 -4.01 10.44
CA VAL A 336 7.44 -3.71 9.05
C VAL A 336 6.15 -4.41 8.69
N ARG A 337 5.09 -3.63 8.51
CA ARG A 337 3.81 -4.10 8.01
C ARG A 337 3.89 -4.35 6.51
N ASP A 338 3.49 -5.54 6.08
CA ASP A 338 3.37 -5.85 4.66
C ASP A 338 2.00 -5.41 4.09
N PHE A 339 1.85 -5.58 2.79
CA PHE A 339 0.60 -5.24 2.10
C PHE A 339 -0.50 -6.28 2.31
N VAL A 340 -0.19 -7.46 2.85
CA VAL A 340 -1.09 -8.61 2.91
C VAL A 340 -1.63 -8.86 4.32
N GLN A 341 -0.82 -9.39 5.25
CA GLN A 341 -1.30 -9.81 6.56
C GLN A 341 -0.20 -10.02 7.62
N ASN A 342 1.02 -9.53 7.39
CA ASN A 342 2.13 -9.82 8.27
C ASN A 342 2.82 -8.55 8.79
N VAL A 343 3.45 -8.68 9.94
CA VAL A 343 4.45 -7.75 10.48
C VAL A 343 5.77 -8.50 10.62
N ALA A 344 6.80 -8.07 9.89
CA ALA A 344 8.15 -8.55 10.09
C ALA A 344 8.82 -7.80 11.23
N VAL A 345 9.51 -8.52 12.10
CA VAL A 345 10.37 -8.00 13.16
C VAL A 345 11.81 -8.12 12.69
N VAL A 346 12.45 -7.00 12.41
CA VAL A 346 13.76 -6.94 11.73
C VAL A 346 14.80 -6.31 12.63
N GLU A 347 15.87 -7.03 12.93
CA GLU A 347 17.05 -6.48 13.62
C GLU A 347 17.89 -5.65 12.64
N LEU A 348 17.97 -4.35 12.87
CA LEU A 348 18.56 -3.41 11.93
C LEU A 348 20.08 -3.56 11.78
N ALA A 349 20.78 -3.84 12.87
CA ALA A 349 22.24 -3.98 12.89
C ALA A 349 22.72 -5.15 12.03
N THR A 350 22.08 -6.29 12.13
CA THR A 350 22.43 -7.54 11.43
C THR A 350 21.65 -7.73 10.12
N ALA A 351 20.63 -6.91 9.88
CA ALA A 351 19.69 -7.05 8.76
C ALA A 351 18.95 -8.41 8.79
N LYS A 352 18.69 -8.97 9.97
CA LYS A 352 18.05 -10.28 10.14
C LYS A 352 16.58 -10.12 10.47
N VAL A 353 15.73 -10.87 9.79
CA VAL A 353 14.32 -11.05 10.19
C VAL A 353 14.28 -12.03 11.37
N LEU A 354 13.85 -11.53 12.52
CA LEU A 354 13.76 -12.31 13.76
C LEU A 354 12.45 -13.09 13.83
N ASN A 355 11.36 -12.47 13.35
CA ASN A 355 10.03 -13.08 13.35
C ASN A 355 9.17 -12.48 12.23
N VAL A 356 8.13 -13.22 11.82
CA VAL A 356 7.06 -12.78 10.95
C VAL A 356 5.74 -13.11 11.62
N ILE A 357 5.04 -12.09 12.09
CA ILE A 357 3.83 -12.19 12.91
C ILE A 357 2.62 -12.02 12.00
N LYS A 358 1.67 -12.97 12.05
CA LYS A 358 0.38 -12.81 11.38
C LYS A 358 -0.49 -11.81 12.12
N VAL A 359 -1.05 -10.88 11.35
CA VAL A 359 -2.01 -9.86 11.80
C VAL A 359 -3.26 -9.89 10.91
N GLY A 360 -4.10 -8.86 10.93
CA GLY A 360 -5.27 -8.83 10.05
C GLY A 360 -4.94 -8.65 8.57
N ASN A 361 -5.87 -9.04 7.70
CA ASN A 361 -5.74 -8.97 6.24
C ASN A 361 -5.79 -7.54 5.70
N GLY A 362 -5.12 -7.33 4.56
CA GLY A 362 -5.00 -6.03 3.91
C GLY A 362 -3.92 -5.16 4.55
N HIS A 363 -3.61 -4.05 3.92
CA HIS A 363 -2.62 -3.10 4.43
C HIS A 363 -3.21 -2.16 5.49
N GLY A 364 -2.36 -1.43 6.17
CA GLY A 364 -2.74 -0.41 7.14
C GLY A 364 -1.52 0.23 7.79
N GLY A 365 -1.77 1.17 8.68
CA GLY A 365 -0.74 1.78 9.49
C GLY A 365 -0.11 0.80 10.48
N ILE A 366 1.05 1.18 10.96
CA ILE A 366 1.75 0.56 12.09
C ILE A 366 2.38 1.68 12.91
N ASP A 367 2.34 1.54 14.23
CA ASP A 367 2.94 2.51 15.15
C ASP A 367 3.43 1.79 16.40
N VAL A 368 4.64 2.11 16.83
CA VAL A 368 5.20 1.65 18.11
C VAL A 368 4.82 2.65 19.17
N ALA A 369 4.30 2.19 20.30
CA ALA A 369 4.00 3.05 21.42
C ALA A 369 5.27 3.81 21.88
N PRO A 370 5.20 5.11 22.21
CA PRO A 370 6.36 5.90 22.64
C PRO A 370 7.10 5.33 23.86
N ASP A 371 6.42 4.60 24.74
CA ASP A 371 7.06 3.89 25.86
C ASP A 371 7.73 2.57 25.45
N GLY A 372 7.48 2.10 24.23
CA GLY A 372 8.03 0.88 23.66
C GLY A 372 7.28 -0.40 24.04
N SER A 373 6.12 -0.31 24.72
CA SER A 373 5.43 -1.47 25.28
C SER A 373 4.66 -2.31 24.25
N PHE A 374 4.14 -1.70 23.19
CA PHE A 374 3.38 -2.40 22.17
C PHE A 374 3.60 -1.83 20.77
N VAL A 375 3.24 -2.62 19.77
CA VAL A 375 3.08 -2.20 18.37
C VAL A 375 1.61 -2.35 18.01
N ALA A 376 0.99 -1.27 17.54
CA ALA A 376 -0.36 -1.29 17.03
C ALA A 376 -0.35 -1.29 15.50
N THR A 377 -1.16 -2.14 14.86
CA THR A 377 -1.30 -2.16 13.40
C THR A 377 -2.75 -2.37 12.98
N ALA A 378 -3.15 -1.66 11.93
CA ALA A 378 -4.48 -1.76 11.34
C ALA A 378 -4.50 -2.71 10.14
N ALA A 379 -5.71 -3.23 9.82
CA ALA A 379 -5.93 -4.15 8.72
C ALA A 379 -7.22 -3.77 7.97
N ILE A 380 -7.08 -3.00 6.90
CA ILE A 380 -8.20 -2.41 6.14
C ILE A 380 -9.19 -3.44 5.57
N GLY A 381 -8.73 -4.67 5.36
CA GLY A 381 -9.55 -5.76 4.82
C GLY A 381 -10.18 -6.68 5.85
N ASP A 382 -9.98 -6.45 7.15
CA ASP A 382 -10.35 -7.44 8.18
C ASP A 382 -11.05 -6.84 9.43
N ASN A 383 -11.54 -5.63 9.33
CA ASN A 383 -12.32 -4.93 10.37
C ASN A 383 -11.71 -4.99 11.78
N LYS A 384 -10.40 -5.19 11.88
CA LYS A 384 -9.67 -5.32 13.14
C LYS A 384 -8.33 -4.60 13.16
N ILE A 385 -7.89 -4.30 14.35
CA ILE A 385 -6.51 -3.94 14.65
C ILE A 385 -5.82 -5.10 15.39
N SER A 386 -4.51 -5.09 15.35
CA SER A 386 -3.67 -6.04 16.11
C SER A 386 -2.71 -5.27 16.99
N ILE A 387 -2.60 -5.69 18.23
CA ILE A 387 -1.67 -5.16 19.24
C ILE A 387 -0.67 -6.25 19.55
N ILE A 388 0.59 -5.95 19.29
CA ILE A 388 1.73 -6.87 19.50
C ILE A 388 2.50 -6.39 20.72
N ASP A 389 2.65 -7.22 21.72
CA ASP A 389 3.55 -6.97 22.85
C ASP A 389 5.00 -7.04 22.38
N THR A 390 5.80 -6.02 22.66
CA THR A 390 7.15 -5.90 22.09
C THR A 390 8.17 -6.87 22.71
N VAL A 391 7.90 -7.40 23.89
CA VAL A 391 8.77 -8.33 24.61
C VAL A 391 8.46 -9.79 24.25
N SER A 392 7.19 -10.17 24.39
CA SER A 392 6.75 -11.56 24.14
C SER A 392 6.42 -11.85 22.68
N LEU A 393 6.23 -10.82 21.86
CA LEU A 393 5.71 -10.87 20.48
C LEU A 393 4.33 -11.54 20.38
N THR A 394 3.61 -11.67 21.49
CA THR A 394 2.22 -12.13 21.48
C THR A 394 1.30 -11.07 20.87
N THR A 395 0.26 -11.50 20.17
CA THR A 395 -0.64 -10.61 19.46
C THR A 395 -2.06 -10.75 20.00
N GLN A 396 -2.69 -9.62 20.30
CA GLN A 396 -4.12 -9.51 20.58
C GLN A 396 -4.81 -8.82 19.40
N HIS A 397 -6.02 -9.27 19.09
CA HIS A 397 -6.83 -8.70 18.02
C HIS A 397 -8.09 -8.04 18.62
N LEU A 398 -8.43 -6.85 18.12
CA LEU A 398 -9.65 -6.14 18.47
C LEU A 398 -10.46 -5.84 17.20
N VAL A 399 -11.71 -6.29 17.17
CA VAL A 399 -12.67 -5.89 16.14
C VAL A 399 -13.09 -4.45 16.40
N VAL A 400 -12.96 -3.58 15.40
CA VAL A 400 -13.13 -2.13 15.58
C VAL A 400 -14.19 -1.51 14.66
N GLY A 401 -14.47 -2.10 13.51
CA GLY A 401 -15.38 -1.57 12.49
C GLY A 401 -14.75 -1.64 11.10
N GLU A 402 -15.42 -1.11 10.08
CA GLU A 402 -15.05 -1.34 8.69
C GLU A 402 -13.92 -0.43 8.20
N GLY A 403 -12.90 -1.07 7.63
CA GLY A 403 -11.79 -0.41 6.96
C GLY A 403 -10.82 0.33 7.89
N PRO A 404 -10.33 -0.27 9.00
CA PRO A 404 -9.33 0.36 9.84
C PRO A 404 -8.02 0.54 9.05
N HIS A 405 -7.49 1.79 9.02
CA HIS A 405 -6.31 2.09 8.22
C HIS A 405 -5.24 2.92 8.95
N GLY A 406 -5.47 4.21 9.19
CA GLY A 406 -4.56 5.03 9.97
C GLY A 406 -4.59 4.61 11.43
N ILE A 407 -3.44 4.36 12.03
CA ILE A 407 -3.33 3.99 13.44
C ILE A 407 -2.13 4.69 14.07
N ARG A 408 -2.33 5.29 15.25
CA ARG A 408 -1.27 5.98 15.99
C ARG A 408 -1.49 5.81 17.49
N ALA A 409 -0.39 5.62 18.22
CA ALA A 409 -0.40 5.72 19.67
C ALA A 409 -0.37 7.18 20.13
N SER A 410 -0.96 7.45 21.28
CA SER A 410 -0.83 8.75 21.95
C SER A 410 0.59 8.96 22.48
N LYS A 411 0.97 10.22 22.72
CA LYS A 411 2.28 10.58 23.27
C LYS A 411 2.61 9.85 24.59
N ASN A 412 1.61 9.62 25.42
CA ASN A 412 1.74 8.93 26.71
C ASN A 412 1.51 7.41 26.62
N SER A 413 1.35 6.84 25.44
CA SER A 413 1.10 5.42 25.19
C SER A 413 -0.19 4.85 25.80
N GLN A 414 -1.10 5.70 26.32
CA GLN A 414 -2.35 5.26 26.97
C GLN A 414 -3.48 5.02 25.97
N TRP A 415 -3.41 5.64 24.78
CA TRP A 415 -4.46 5.64 23.79
C TRP A 415 -3.95 5.19 22.43
N ILE A 416 -4.85 4.57 21.67
CA ILE A 416 -4.64 4.21 20.27
C ILE A 416 -5.75 4.90 19.47
N TYR A 417 -5.37 5.69 18.48
CA TYR A 417 -6.26 6.33 17.53
C TYR A 417 -6.33 5.52 16.25
N VAL A 418 -7.54 5.28 15.74
CA VAL A 418 -7.74 4.48 14.52
C VAL A 418 -8.76 5.15 13.61
N THR A 419 -8.43 5.31 12.32
CA THR A 419 -9.42 5.70 11.31
C THR A 419 -10.15 4.48 10.78
N LEU A 420 -11.48 4.57 10.64
CA LEU A 420 -12.32 3.60 9.95
C LEU A 420 -12.74 4.18 8.61
N THR A 421 -12.06 3.76 7.54
CA THR A 421 -12.19 4.40 6.21
C THR A 421 -13.56 4.25 5.59
N LYS A 422 -14.29 3.18 5.90
CA LYS A 422 -15.62 2.91 5.37
C LYS A 422 -16.74 3.41 6.29
N ASP A 423 -16.52 3.36 7.60
CA ASP A 423 -17.48 3.84 8.58
C ASP A 423 -17.45 5.36 8.75
N ASN A 424 -16.43 6.03 8.16
CA ASN A 424 -16.21 7.47 8.33
C ASN A 424 -16.11 7.88 9.80
N GLN A 425 -15.25 7.20 10.54
CA GLN A 425 -15.09 7.40 11.97
C GLN A 425 -13.64 7.40 12.40
N VAL A 426 -13.38 7.99 13.56
CA VAL A 426 -12.14 7.85 14.32
C VAL A 426 -12.48 7.26 15.69
N LEU A 427 -11.72 6.25 16.09
CA LEU A 427 -11.83 5.64 17.40
C LEU A 427 -10.70 6.09 18.31
N VAL A 428 -10.99 6.19 19.60
CA VAL A 428 -10.03 6.30 20.69
C VAL A 428 -10.14 5.05 21.55
N ILE A 429 -9.08 4.27 21.59
CA ILE A 429 -9.03 2.97 22.24
C ILE A 429 -8.06 3.06 23.41
N ASN A 430 -8.44 2.56 24.56
CA ASN A 430 -7.54 2.42 25.69
C ASN A 430 -6.52 1.31 25.42
N ALA A 431 -5.24 1.65 25.40
CA ALA A 431 -4.19 0.72 24.99
C ALA A 431 -4.04 -0.47 25.97
N LYS A 432 -4.37 -0.29 27.24
CA LYS A 432 -4.26 -1.33 28.28
C LYS A 432 -5.44 -2.29 28.29
N THR A 433 -6.67 -1.74 28.22
CA THR A 433 -7.90 -2.54 28.34
C THR A 433 -8.46 -2.98 26.99
N LEU A 434 -8.00 -2.37 25.91
CA LEU A 434 -8.52 -2.48 24.53
C LEU A 434 -10.00 -2.09 24.42
N ALA A 435 -10.52 -1.34 25.38
CA ALA A 435 -11.88 -0.79 25.31
C ALA A 435 -11.91 0.39 24.32
N ILE A 436 -12.95 0.43 23.47
CA ILE A 436 -13.26 1.61 22.66
C ILE A 436 -13.91 2.64 23.58
N GLU A 437 -13.15 3.66 23.95
CA GLU A 437 -13.61 4.68 24.91
C GLU A 437 -14.41 5.79 24.21
N LYS A 438 -14.03 6.14 22.97
CA LYS A 438 -14.68 7.18 22.20
C LYS A 438 -14.71 6.84 20.71
N GLN A 439 -15.72 7.36 20.04
CA GLN A 439 -15.96 7.19 18.62
C GLN A 439 -16.52 8.48 18.04
N PHE A 440 -15.89 9.00 16.99
CA PHE A 440 -16.23 10.29 16.40
C PHE A 440 -16.56 10.11 14.92
N PRO A 441 -17.70 10.64 14.44
CA PRO A 441 -17.95 10.76 13.02
C PRO A 441 -16.98 11.78 12.42
N VAL A 442 -16.50 11.50 11.23
CA VAL A 442 -15.61 12.37 10.45
C VAL A 442 -16.08 12.41 8.98
N GLY A 443 -15.44 13.25 8.19
CA GLY A 443 -15.71 13.33 6.76
C GLY A 443 -15.41 12.05 6.00
N ASN A 444 -15.66 12.07 4.69
CA ASN A 444 -15.60 10.91 3.83
C ASN A 444 -14.16 10.35 3.70
N PHE A 445 -14.03 9.04 3.94
CA PHE A 445 -12.83 8.25 3.82
C PHE A 445 -11.65 8.79 4.63
N PRO A 446 -11.73 8.78 5.98
CA PRO A 446 -10.60 9.14 6.84
C PRO A 446 -9.47 8.14 6.62
N PHE A 447 -8.25 8.64 6.33
CA PHE A 447 -7.17 7.76 5.88
C PHE A 447 -6.03 7.66 6.89
N TRP A 448 -5.44 8.79 7.28
CA TRP A 448 -4.26 8.80 8.14
C TRP A 448 -4.43 9.74 9.33
N ILE A 449 -3.64 9.52 10.37
CA ILE A 449 -3.64 10.33 11.59
C ILE A 449 -2.24 10.83 11.86
N ALA A 450 -2.10 12.12 12.17
CA ALA A 450 -0.95 12.67 12.88
C ALA A 450 -1.37 13.04 14.30
N VAL A 451 -0.49 12.81 15.25
CA VAL A 451 -0.69 13.11 16.67
C VAL A 451 0.30 14.17 17.09
N ASN A 452 -0.20 15.28 17.67
CA ASN A 452 0.67 16.33 18.17
C ASN A 452 1.49 15.80 19.37
N GLY A 453 2.82 15.88 19.24
CA GLY A 453 3.76 15.35 20.25
C GLY A 453 4.13 13.87 20.08
N ASN A 454 3.62 13.20 19.02
CA ASN A 454 4.13 11.93 18.51
C ASN A 454 4.29 12.06 16.98
N PRO A 455 5.36 12.75 16.53
CA PRO A 455 5.61 13.10 15.15
C PRO A 455 5.93 11.90 14.25
#